data_7bb0ae99e7e17f3fe0a84ac67f91cacc
#
_entry.id   7bb0ae99e7e17f3fe0a84ac67f91cacc
#
_cell.length_a   1.000
_cell.length_b   1.000
_cell.length_c   1.000
_cell.angle_alpha   90.00
_cell.angle_beta   90.00
_cell.angle_gamma   90.00
#
_symmetry.space_group_name_H-M   'P 1'
#
loop_
_entity.id
_entity.type
_entity.pdbx_description
1 polymer ?
#
loop_
_entity_poly.entity_id
_entity_poly.type
_entity_poly.pdbx_seq_one_letter_code
_entity_poly.pdbx_strand_id
1 'polypeptide(L)'
;MEIIEYEPINLYDGRFCKVFHSDWIQLEKPKDVNLAPHFHWHNSFEFNCSISGTLLCEIGSTMAYVKDNDFLFVNPNVIHKSLENSASFLGFAVLVPVAILQLFFNPDDKNSPIIEQDVVNRHRKEIMGLLMDIYRYSRSEKPVDLLGMNACVLQIFHILLSESMATPAC
;
A
#
# COMPACT_ATOMS: atom_id res chain seq x y z
N MET A 1 13.53 22.61 -8.89
CA MET A 1 13.54 21.24 -9.45
C MET A 1 13.09 20.34 -8.30
N GLU A 2 11.92 19.72 -8.41
CA GLU A 2 11.41 18.83 -7.36
C GLU A 2 12.30 17.57 -7.30
N ILE A 3 12.68 17.17 -6.11
CA ILE A 3 13.49 15.96 -5.92
C ILE A 3 12.55 14.77 -5.93
N ILE A 4 12.85 13.77 -6.77
CA ILE A 4 12.13 12.49 -6.80
C ILE A 4 13.07 11.44 -6.21
N GLU A 5 12.64 10.80 -5.14
CA GLU A 5 13.47 9.85 -4.39
C GLU A 5 12.99 8.41 -4.58
N TYR A 6 13.96 7.47 -4.61
CA TYR A 6 13.64 6.04 -4.48
C TYR A 6 13.54 5.69 -2.99
N GLU A 7 12.41 5.13 -2.58
CA GLU A 7 12.20 4.64 -1.22
C GLU A 7 12.39 3.12 -1.16
N PRO A 8 13.48 2.61 -0.55
CA PRO A 8 13.68 1.18 -0.39
C PRO A 8 12.75 0.62 0.69
N ILE A 9 11.91 -0.36 0.33
CA ILE A 9 11.04 -1.05 1.28
C ILE A 9 11.69 -2.35 1.72
N ASN A 10 12.20 -2.37 2.94
CA ASN A 10 12.80 -3.56 3.54
C ASN A 10 11.79 -4.28 4.43
N LEU A 11 11.67 -5.58 4.25
CA LEU A 11 10.87 -6.47 5.10
C LEU A 11 11.78 -7.18 6.11
N TYR A 12 11.25 -7.39 7.30
CA TYR A 12 11.92 -8.09 8.38
C TYR A 12 11.02 -9.20 8.94
N ASP A 13 11.62 -10.19 9.57
CA ASP A 13 10.95 -11.19 10.42
C ASP A 13 9.83 -11.98 9.72
N GLY A 14 10.00 -12.32 8.43
CA GLY A 14 9.02 -13.13 7.70
C GLY A 14 7.74 -12.42 7.33
N ARG A 15 7.69 -11.08 7.39
CA ARG A 15 6.56 -10.26 6.97
C ARG A 15 6.48 -10.19 5.45
N PHE A 16 5.27 -10.17 4.90
CA PHE A 16 5.00 -9.98 3.47
C PHE A 16 4.67 -8.53 3.12
N CYS A 17 4.43 -7.70 4.12
CA CYS A 17 4.19 -6.26 3.91
C CYS A 17 4.83 -5.43 5.02
N LYS A 18 5.04 -4.16 4.71
CA LYS A 18 5.35 -3.11 5.69
C LYS A 18 4.08 -2.28 5.92
N VAL A 19 3.80 -1.96 7.18
CA VAL A 19 2.65 -1.15 7.55
C VAL A 19 3.15 0.11 8.25
N PHE A 20 2.75 1.27 7.70
CA PHE A 20 2.98 2.57 8.30
C PHE A 20 1.68 3.07 8.92
N HIS A 21 1.72 3.48 10.18
CA HIS A 21 0.57 3.99 10.91
C HIS A 21 0.67 5.52 11.01
N SER A 22 -0.42 6.23 10.74
CA SER A 22 -0.43 7.69 10.80
C SER A 22 -0.20 8.25 12.22
N ASP A 23 -0.63 7.53 13.25
CA ASP A 23 -0.37 7.87 14.64
C ASP A 23 1.12 7.77 15.01
N TRP A 24 1.86 6.82 14.43
CA TRP A 24 3.32 6.71 14.63
C TRP A 24 4.10 7.81 13.92
N ILE A 25 3.70 8.18 12.71
CA ILE A 25 4.35 9.27 11.95
C ILE A 25 4.29 10.58 12.73
N GLN A 26 3.24 10.82 13.52
CA GLN A 26 3.11 12.01 14.37
C GLN A 26 4.02 11.96 15.61
N LEU A 27 4.32 10.75 16.12
CA LEU A 27 5.16 10.55 17.30
C LEU A 27 6.67 10.56 16.98
N GLU A 28 7.03 10.12 15.78
CA GLU A 28 8.43 9.98 15.36
C GLU A 28 8.98 11.20 14.60
N LYS A 29 8.20 12.26 14.39
CA LYS A 29 8.72 13.47 13.74
C LYS A 29 9.80 14.09 14.62
N PRO A 30 11.09 14.00 14.24
CA PRO A 30 12.10 14.86 14.83
C PRO A 30 11.67 16.31 14.57
N LYS A 31 11.69 17.16 15.59
CA LYS A 31 11.21 18.55 15.51
C LYS A 31 11.95 19.41 14.45
N ASP A 32 13.00 18.88 13.86
CA ASP A 32 13.90 19.59 12.94
C ASP A 32 13.89 19.05 11.50
N VAL A 33 13.09 18.03 11.18
CA VAL A 33 12.98 17.53 9.80
C VAL A 33 11.76 18.14 9.15
N ASN A 34 11.99 19.11 8.30
CA ASN A 34 10.99 19.67 7.39
C ASN A 34 10.68 18.61 6.31
N LEU A 35 9.97 17.54 6.71
CA LEU A 35 9.46 16.51 5.80
C LEU A 35 8.28 17.12 5.04
N ALA A 36 8.58 18.05 4.14
CA ALA A 36 7.66 18.36 3.08
C ALA A 36 7.44 17.06 2.30
N PRO A 37 6.19 16.68 2.03
CA PRO A 37 5.92 15.51 1.22
C PRO A 37 6.57 15.70 -0.14
N HIS A 38 7.58 14.87 -0.45
CA HIS A 38 8.25 14.89 -1.74
C HIS A 38 7.80 13.69 -2.57
N PHE A 39 7.91 13.83 -3.87
CA PHE A 39 7.66 12.73 -4.78
C PHE A 39 8.66 11.61 -4.54
N HIS A 40 8.14 10.40 -4.43
CA HIS A 40 8.95 9.20 -4.31
C HIS A 40 8.35 8.07 -5.18
N TRP A 41 9.11 7.01 -5.31
CA TRP A 41 8.69 5.77 -5.95
C TRP A 41 9.39 4.58 -5.30
N HIS A 42 8.80 3.43 -5.39
CA HIS A 42 9.33 2.18 -4.86
C HIS A 42 8.85 0.98 -5.67
N ASN A 43 9.55 -0.14 -5.56
CA ASN A 43 9.18 -1.39 -6.21
C ASN A 43 8.22 -2.20 -5.31
N SER A 44 7.12 -1.58 -4.92
CA SER A 44 6.08 -2.19 -4.09
C SER A 44 4.70 -1.75 -4.56
N PHE A 45 3.71 -2.60 -4.37
CA PHE A 45 2.31 -2.20 -4.38
C PHE A 45 2.02 -1.45 -3.09
N GLU A 46 1.24 -0.38 -3.16
CA GLU A 46 0.89 0.40 -1.99
C GLU A 46 -0.62 0.61 -1.89
N PHE A 47 -1.12 0.49 -0.66
CA PHE A 47 -2.50 0.79 -0.30
C PHE A 47 -2.49 1.88 0.77
N ASN A 48 -2.85 3.10 0.39
CA ASN A 48 -3.01 4.24 1.31
C ASN A 48 -4.44 4.25 1.84
N CYS A 49 -4.63 3.90 3.10
CA CYS A 49 -5.92 3.67 3.72
C CYS A 49 -6.33 4.82 4.65
N SER A 50 -7.58 5.25 4.56
CA SER A 50 -8.22 6.12 5.55
C SER A 50 -9.21 5.32 6.38
N ILE A 51 -9.03 5.32 7.70
CA ILE A 51 -10.02 4.83 8.67
C ILE A 51 -11.02 5.95 8.93
N SER A 52 -10.52 7.18 9.11
CA SER A 52 -11.33 8.38 9.27
C SER A 52 -10.61 9.62 8.77
N GLY A 53 -11.36 10.61 8.32
CA GLY A 53 -10.82 11.83 7.73
C GLY A 53 -10.43 11.64 6.25
N THR A 54 -9.74 12.60 5.70
CA THR A 54 -9.37 12.62 4.28
C THR A 54 -7.87 12.72 4.12
N LEU A 55 -7.34 11.93 3.20
CA LEU A 55 -5.97 12.00 2.70
C LEU A 55 -5.99 12.48 1.25
N LEU A 56 -5.18 13.47 0.92
CA LEU A 56 -4.93 13.93 -0.45
C LEU A 56 -3.59 13.39 -0.91
N CYS A 57 -3.60 12.71 -2.07
CA CYS A 57 -2.41 12.19 -2.72
C CYS A 57 -2.29 12.73 -4.14
N GLU A 58 -1.06 12.86 -4.63
CA GLU A 58 -0.77 13.09 -6.03
C GLU A 58 -0.07 11.86 -6.61
N ILE A 59 -0.61 11.32 -7.72
CA ILE A 59 -0.09 10.16 -8.44
C ILE A 59 0.21 10.59 -9.87
N GLY A 60 1.49 10.67 -10.22
CA GLY A 60 1.90 11.28 -11.48
C GLY A 60 1.41 12.73 -11.54
N SER A 61 0.45 13.00 -12.43
CA SER A 61 -0.20 14.32 -12.58
C SER A 61 -1.66 14.35 -12.09
N THR A 62 -2.10 13.32 -11.39
CA THR A 62 -3.50 13.17 -10.98
C THR A 62 -3.64 13.30 -9.47
N MET A 63 -4.59 14.14 -9.06
CA MET A 63 -4.96 14.29 -7.65
C MET A 63 -6.01 13.25 -7.26
N ALA A 64 -5.78 12.57 -6.14
CA ALA A 64 -6.69 11.57 -5.60
C ALA A 64 -7.02 11.85 -4.14
N TYR A 65 -8.31 11.75 -3.80
CA TYR A 65 -8.81 11.90 -2.43
C TYR A 65 -9.20 10.53 -1.88
N VAL A 66 -8.65 10.17 -0.73
CA VAL A 66 -9.05 8.99 0.04
C VAL A 66 -9.91 9.46 1.19
N LYS A 67 -11.13 8.98 1.29
CA LYS A 67 -12.11 9.34 2.33
C LYS A 67 -12.24 8.21 3.36
N ASP A 68 -13.11 8.45 4.35
CA ASP A 68 -13.39 7.49 5.41
C ASP A 68 -13.70 6.09 4.88
N ASN A 69 -13.08 5.08 5.48
CA ASN A 69 -13.27 3.68 5.13
C ASN A 69 -12.94 3.35 3.66
N ASP A 70 -11.91 4.00 3.13
CA ASP A 70 -11.51 3.83 1.76
C ASP A 70 -9.98 3.77 1.62
N PHE A 71 -9.49 3.41 0.45
CA PHE A 71 -8.06 3.36 0.16
C PHE A 71 -7.74 3.81 -1.26
N LEU A 72 -6.50 4.21 -1.47
CA LEU A 72 -5.88 4.47 -2.75
C LEU A 72 -4.89 3.35 -3.04
N PHE A 73 -4.95 2.78 -4.24
CA PHE A 73 -4.01 1.77 -4.70
C PHE A 73 -3.01 2.37 -5.66
N VAL A 74 -1.73 2.08 -5.44
CA VAL A 74 -0.61 2.52 -6.29
C VAL A 74 0.18 1.29 -6.76
N ASN A 75 0.35 1.15 -8.07
CA ASN A 75 1.19 0.12 -8.66
C ASN A 75 2.69 0.40 -8.40
N PRO A 76 3.55 -0.63 -8.45
CA PRO A 76 5.00 -0.45 -8.34
C PRO A 76 5.55 0.53 -9.37
N ASN A 77 6.60 1.24 -8.98
CA ASN A 77 7.34 2.19 -9.81
C ASN A 77 6.54 3.42 -10.29
N VAL A 78 5.38 3.67 -9.71
CA VAL A 78 4.60 4.87 -9.96
C VAL A 78 5.06 5.98 -9.02
N ILE A 79 5.37 7.16 -9.59
CA ILE A 79 5.77 8.34 -8.83
C ILE A 79 4.53 8.92 -8.14
N HIS A 80 4.60 9.11 -6.83
CA HIS A 80 3.50 9.63 -6.03
C HIS A 80 4.00 10.38 -4.78
N LYS A 81 3.09 11.11 -4.14
CA LYS A 81 3.30 11.73 -2.82
C LYS A 81 1.98 11.89 -2.07
N SER A 82 2.02 11.81 -0.75
CA SER A 82 0.94 12.27 0.12
C SER A 82 1.10 13.78 0.34
N LEU A 83 0.03 14.56 0.12
CA LEU A 83 0.09 16.01 0.18
C LEU A 83 -0.42 16.55 1.50
N GLU A 84 -1.62 16.17 1.86
CA GLU A 84 -2.34 16.80 2.97
C GLU A 84 -3.32 15.82 3.60
N ASN A 85 -3.45 15.92 4.92
CA ASN A 85 -4.43 15.18 5.68
C ASN A 85 -5.40 16.15 6.35
N SER A 86 -6.65 15.76 6.50
CA SER A 86 -7.56 16.48 7.40
C SER A 86 -7.04 16.44 8.85
N ALA A 87 -7.38 17.42 9.66
CA ALA A 87 -6.93 17.50 11.05
C ALA A 87 -7.31 16.27 11.92
N SER A 88 -8.35 15.55 11.52
CA SER A 88 -8.84 14.34 12.17
C SER A 88 -8.46 13.06 11.44
N PHE A 89 -7.47 13.10 10.52
CA PHE A 89 -7.08 11.93 9.75
C PHE A 89 -6.49 10.85 10.64
N LEU A 90 -7.05 9.66 10.51
CA LEU A 90 -6.51 8.41 11.02
C LEU A 90 -6.43 7.42 9.86
N GLY A 91 -5.25 6.92 9.59
CA GLY A 91 -5.03 6.00 8.48
C GLY A 91 -3.74 5.20 8.62
N PHE A 92 -3.46 4.44 7.58
CA PHE A 92 -2.25 3.63 7.48
C PHE A 92 -1.90 3.36 6.02
N ALA A 93 -0.65 3.04 5.75
CA ALA A 93 -0.23 2.54 4.45
C ALA A 93 0.27 1.11 4.56
N VAL A 94 -0.10 0.27 3.58
CA VAL A 94 0.39 -1.11 3.45
C VAL A 94 1.21 -1.21 2.16
N LEU A 95 2.50 -1.55 2.30
CA LEU A 95 3.41 -1.69 1.18
C LEU A 95 3.81 -3.16 1.02
N VAL A 96 3.55 -3.72 -0.14
CA VAL A 96 3.88 -5.13 -0.48
C VAL A 96 4.92 -5.13 -1.60
N PRO A 97 6.21 -5.44 -1.30
CA PRO A 97 7.23 -5.53 -2.33
C PRO A 97 6.89 -6.57 -3.39
N VAL A 98 7.16 -6.24 -4.64
CA VAL A 98 6.95 -7.16 -5.77
C VAL A 98 7.65 -8.51 -5.55
N ALA A 99 8.79 -8.51 -4.88
CA ALA A 99 9.53 -9.73 -4.53
C ALA A 99 8.69 -10.78 -3.75
N ILE A 100 7.65 -10.35 -3.01
CA ILE A 100 6.74 -11.29 -2.33
C ILE A 100 5.91 -12.08 -3.35
N LEU A 101 5.42 -11.43 -4.40
CA LEU A 101 4.68 -12.12 -5.45
C LEU A 101 5.58 -13.02 -6.30
N GLN A 102 6.84 -12.64 -6.50
CA GLN A 102 7.82 -13.44 -7.23
C GLN A 102 8.12 -14.79 -6.55
N LEU A 103 7.78 -14.96 -5.26
CA LEU A 103 7.85 -16.27 -4.60
C LEU A 103 6.86 -17.30 -5.20
N PHE A 104 5.82 -16.84 -5.86
CA PHE A 104 4.71 -17.67 -6.36
C PHE A 104 4.65 -17.74 -7.89
N PHE A 105 5.40 -16.88 -8.59
CA PHE A 105 5.46 -16.82 -10.04
C PHE A 105 6.86 -17.15 -10.55
N ASN A 106 6.98 -17.35 -11.87
CA ASN A 106 8.27 -17.67 -12.47
C ASN A 106 9.29 -16.54 -12.17
N PRO A 107 10.44 -16.84 -11.54
CA PRO A 107 11.46 -15.83 -11.24
C PRO A 107 12.08 -15.21 -12.49
N ASP A 108 11.92 -15.82 -13.66
CA ASP A 108 12.39 -15.27 -14.96
C ASP A 108 11.44 -14.19 -15.50
N ASP A 109 10.22 -14.08 -14.97
CA ASP A 109 9.29 -13.02 -15.33
C ASP A 109 9.65 -11.73 -14.57
N LYS A 110 10.48 -10.92 -15.23
CA LYS A 110 10.96 -9.64 -14.67
C LYS A 110 9.89 -8.55 -14.62
N ASN A 111 8.72 -8.81 -15.17
CA ASN A 111 7.64 -7.83 -15.20
C ASN A 111 6.78 -7.97 -13.94
N SER A 112 6.74 -6.92 -13.14
CA SER A 112 5.72 -6.80 -12.11
C SER A 112 4.36 -6.78 -12.79
N PRO A 113 3.37 -7.56 -12.31
CA PRO A 113 2.02 -7.44 -12.84
C PRO A 113 1.53 -6.01 -12.58
N ILE A 114 0.99 -5.38 -13.63
CA ILE A 114 0.24 -4.12 -13.49
C ILE A 114 -1.20 -4.51 -13.20
N ILE A 115 -1.73 -4.01 -12.10
CA ILE A 115 -3.12 -4.25 -11.70
C ILE A 115 -3.94 -3.06 -12.15
N GLU A 116 -4.95 -3.34 -12.98
CA GLU A 116 -5.86 -2.32 -13.48
C GLU A 116 -6.75 -1.77 -12.34
N GLN A 117 -6.94 -0.46 -12.32
CA GLN A 117 -7.73 0.20 -11.28
C GLN A 117 -9.19 -0.31 -11.22
N ASP A 118 -9.75 -0.73 -12.36
CA ASP A 118 -11.10 -1.28 -12.42
C ASP A 118 -11.23 -2.63 -11.70
N VAL A 119 -10.19 -3.47 -11.71
CA VAL A 119 -10.13 -4.70 -10.92
C VAL A 119 -10.16 -4.36 -9.44
N VAL A 120 -9.33 -3.41 -9.01
CA VAL A 120 -9.31 -2.94 -7.62
C VAL A 120 -10.68 -2.41 -7.19
N ASN A 121 -11.33 -1.61 -8.04
CA ASN A 121 -12.62 -1.00 -7.74
C ASN A 121 -13.74 -2.04 -7.58
N ARG A 122 -13.76 -3.12 -8.37
CA ARG A 122 -14.75 -4.19 -8.24
C ARG A 122 -14.69 -4.91 -6.90
N HIS A 123 -13.49 -5.07 -6.34
CA HIS A 123 -13.24 -5.77 -5.08
C HIS A 123 -12.98 -4.85 -3.89
N ARG A 124 -13.23 -3.54 -4.06
CA ARG A 124 -12.83 -2.50 -3.11
C ARG A 124 -13.25 -2.78 -1.67
N LYS A 125 -14.49 -3.19 -1.45
CA LYS A 125 -15.01 -3.48 -0.11
C LYS A 125 -14.34 -4.69 0.54
N GLU A 126 -14.10 -5.74 -0.22
CA GLU A 126 -13.45 -6.96 0.26
C GLU A 126 -11.99 -6.68 0.59
N ILE A 127 -11.28 -5.99 -0.29
CA ILE A 127 -9.88 -5.59 -0.09
C ILE A 127 -9.76 -4.68 1.14
N MET A 128 -10.66 -3.70 1.31
CA MET A 128 -10.63 -2.83 2.50
C MET A 128 -10.80 -3.63 3.80
N GLY A 129 -11.65 -4.66 3.80
CA GLY A 129 -11.80 -5.57 4.94
C GLY A 129 -10.47 -6.26 5.31
N LEU A 130 -9.77 -6.81 4.30
CA LEU A 130 -8.48 -7.45 4.49
C LEU A 130 -7.38 -6.46 4.93
N LEU A 131 -7.38 -5.23 4.40
CA LEU A 131 -6.46 -4.17 4.82
C LEU A 131 -6.69 -3.79 6.29
N MET A 132 -7.94 -3.74 6.75
CA MET A 132 -8.26 -3.52 8.16
C MET A 132 -7.80 -4.67 9.06
N ASP A 133 -7.83 -5.91 8.57
CA ASP A 133 -7.27 -7.05 9.28
C ASP A 133 -5.74 -6.96 9.36
N ILE A 134 -5.06 -6.58 8.27
CA ILE A 134 -3.61 -6.31 8.27
C ILE A 134 -3.29 -5.21 9.29
N TYR A 135 -4.06 -4.12 9.33
CA TYR A 135 -3.88 -3.05 10.31
C TYR A 135 -3.97 -3.56 11.74
N ARG A 136 -4.96 -4.39 12.06
CA ARG A 136 -5.13 -4.99 13.40
C ARG A 136 -3.98 -5.92 13.76
N TYR A 137 -3.59 -6.81 12.85
CA TYR A 137 -2.49 -7.75 13.06
C TYR A 137 -1.13 -7.05 13.21
N SER A 138 -0.90 -5.96 12.46
CA SER A 138 0.36 -5.22 12.53
C SER A 138 0.60 -4.53 13.88
N ARG A 139 -0.46 -4.34 14.67
CA ARG A 139 -0.42 -3.77 16.04
C ARG A 139 -0.34 -4.83 17.13
N SER A 140 -0.33 -6.09 16.76
CA SER A 140 -0.28 -7.21 17.71
C SER A 140 1.16 -7.69 17.91
N GLU A 141 1.47 -8.07 19.14
CA GLU A 141 2.74 -8.71 19.50
C GLU A 141 2.68 -10.25 19.43
N LYS A 142 1.52 -10.81 19.07
CA LYS A 142 1.35 -12.28 19.02
C LYS A 142 1.98 -12.84 17.73
N PRO A 143 2.90 -13.80 17.82
CA PRO A 143 3.52 -14.38 16.61
C PRO A 143 2.53 -14.98 15.61
N VAL A 144 1.40 -15.52 16.09
CA VAL A 144 0.35 -16.10 15.23
C VAL A 144 -0.31 -15.03 14.34
N ASP A 145 -0.35 -13.78 14.77
CA ASP A 145 -0.97 -12.68 14.02
C ASP A 145 -0.13 -12.28 12.80
N LEU A 146 1.17 -12.60 12.81
CA LEU A 146 2.02 -12.50 11.61
C LEU A 146 1.53 -13.43 10.49
N LEU A 147 1.10 -14.66 10.83
CA LEU A 147 0.52 -15.58 9.85
C LEU A 147 -0.79 -15.01 9.29
N GLY A 148 -1.64 -14.45 10.15
CA GLY A 148 -2.89 -13.80 9.73
C GLY A 148 -2.63 -12.62 8.80
N MET A 149 -1.67 -11.77 9.13
CA MET A 149 -1.28 -10.64 8.29
C MET A 149 -0.81 -11.08 6.90
N ASN A 150 0.09 -12.06 6.84
CA ASN A 150 0.60 -12.59 5.58
C ASN A 150 -0.50 -13.29 4.76
N ALA A 151 -1.43 -13.99 5.42
CA ALA A 151 -2.58 -14.60 4.74
C ALA A 151 -3.49 -13.54 4.09
N CYS A 152 -3.74 -12.42 4.76
CA CYS A 152 -4.51 -11.31 4.19
C CYS A 152 -3.82 -10.71 2.96
N VAL A 153 -2.49 -10.53 3.00
CA VAL A 153 -1.71 -10.07 1.84
C VAL A 153 -1.89 -11.02 0.66
N LEU A 154 -1.73 -12.32 0.87
CA LEU A 154 -1.90 -13.33 -0.19
C LEU A 154 -3.32 -13.35 -0.74
N GLN A 155 -4.33 -13.20 0.12
CA GLN A 155 -5.72 -13.17 -0.31
C GLN A 155 -6.04 -11.95 -1.16
N ILE A 156 -5.54 -10.76 -0.81
CA ILE A 156 -5.67 -9.55 -1.63
C ILE A 156 -5.12 -9.80 -3.03
N PHE A 157 -3.89 -10.33 -3.13
CA PHE A 157 -3.28 -10.57 -4.44
C PHE A 157 -3.90 -11.75 -5.19
N HIS A 158 -4.42 -12.76 -4.50
CA HIS A 158 -5.22 -13.81 -5.13
C HIS A 158 -6.45 -13.21 -5.83
N ILE A 159 -7.20 -12.33 -5.17
CA ILE A 159 -8.36 -11.65 -5.73
C ILE A 159 -7.95 -10.84 -6.97
N LEU A 160 -6.97 -9.94 -6.81
CA LEU A 160 -6.56 -9.01 -7.86
C LEU A 160 -5.98 -9.71 -9.10
N LEU A 161 -5.15 -10.74 -8.90
CA LEU A 161 -4.48 -11.42 -9.99
C LEU A 161 -5.37 -12.46 -10.68
N SER A 162 -6.30 -13.10 -9.96
CA SER A 162 -7.25 -14.04 -10.55
C SER A 162 -8.09 -13.38 -11.65
N GLU A 163 -8.53 -12.14 -11.46
CA GLU A 163 -9.25 -11.40 -12.49
C GLU A 163 -8.33 -10.87 -13.61
N SER A 164 -7.17 -10.35 -13.23
CA SER A 164 -6.21 -9.82 -14.23
C SER A 164 -5.72 -10.89 -15.20
N MET A 165 -5.60 -12.15 -14.74
CA MET A 165 -5.17 -13.29 -15.57
C MET A 165 -6.34 -13.94 -16.33
N ALA A 166 -7.59 -13.73 -15.91
CA ALA A 166 -8.78 -14.28 -16.57
C ALA A 166 -9.19 -13.48 -17.81
N THR A 167 -8.69 -12.27 -18.01
CA THR A 167 -8.98 -11.46 -19.18
C THR A 167 -8.00 -11.86 -20.30
N PRO A 168 -8.44 -12.51 -21.39
CA PRO A 168 -7.57 -12.81 -22.52
C PRO A 168 -7.04 -11.48 -23.09
N ALA A 169 -5.74 -11.43 -23.33
CA ALA A 169 -5.17 -10.33 -24.11
C ALA A 169 -5.88 -10.30 -25.48
N CYS A 170 -6.65 -9.24 -25.75
CA CYS A 170 -7.23 -8.98 -27.07
C CYS A 170 -6.16 -8.58 -28.07
#